data_fddb7a226ebe521878bdf25ba4802fd3
#
_entry.id   fddb7a226ebe521878bdf25ba4802fd3
#
_cell.length_a   1.000
_cell.length_b   1.000
_cell.length_c   1.000
_cell.angle_alpha   90.00
_cell.angle_beta   90.00
_cell.angle_gamma   90.00
#
_symmetry.space_group_name_H-M   'P 1'
#
loop_
_entity.id
_entity.type
_entity.pdbx_description
1 polymer ?
#
loop_
_entity_poly.entity_id
_entity_poly.type
_entity_poly.pdbx_seq_one_letter_code
_entity_poly.pdbx_strand_id
1 'polypeptide(L)'
;MSFDGFFLHHMVEELRRELVNGRIQKINQPFEQELVLQIRSNRQSHRLLLSAHPVFGRIQLTQTTFENPAQPSTFIMVLRKYLQGALIESIEQVENDRIVEITVSNKNEIGDHIQATLIIEIMGKHSNILLVDKSSHKILEVIKHVGFSQNSYRTLLPGSSYIAPPSTESLNPFTVKDEKLFEILQTQETTAKNLQSLFQGLGRDTANELESILISDKLSTFRNFFNQETKPCLTETSFSPVPFANQVGEPFASLSDLLDTYYKDKAERDRVKQQASELIRRVENELQKNRHKLKKQEKELLATDNAEEFRQKGELLTTFLHQVPNDQDQVILENYYTNQPITIALDKALTPNQNAQRYFK
;
A
#
# COMPACT_ATOMS: atom_id res chain seq x y z
N MET A 1 17.31 -8.87 3.31
CA MET A 1 15.88 -8.96 3.74
C MET A 1 15.71 -10.36 4.30
N SER A 2 15.51 -10.47 5.59
CA SER A 2 15.48 -11.76 6.28
C SER A 2 14.23 -12.61 5.97
N PHE A 3 13.14 -12.00 5.50
CA PHE A 3 11.95 -12.72 5.04
C PHE A 3 12.09 -13.06 3.55
N ASP A 4 12.88 -14.09 3.26
CA ASP A 4 13.16 -14.59 1.91
C ASP A 4 12.41 -15.90 1.61
N GLY A 5 12.69 -16.53 0.47
CA GLY A 5 12.07 -17.80 0.09
C GLY A 5 12.41 -18.94 1.01
N PHE A 6 13.65 -18.98 1.53
CA PHE A 6 14.09 -19.99 2.50
C PHE A 6 13.34 -19.84 3.84
N PHE A 7 13.23 -18.62 4.35
CA PHE A 7 12.44 -18.36 5.57
C PHE A 7 10.97 -18.71 5.36
N LEU A 8 10.41 -18.33 4.21
CA LEU A 8 9.01 -18.61 3.89
C LEU A 8 8.73 -20.11 3.77
N HIS A 9 9.69 -20.91 3.28
CA HIS A 9 9.56 -22.36 3.24
C HIS A 9 9.26 -22.93 4.62
N HIS A 10 10.08 -22.60 5.60
CA HIS A 10 9.89 -23.04 6.98
C HIS A 10 8.61 -22.46 7.62
N MET A 11 8.25 -21.25 7.30
CA MET A 11 7.00 -20.61 7.75
C MET A 11 5.78 -21.38 7.20
N VAL A 12 5.80 -21.75 5.93
CA VAL A 12 4.70 -22.52 5.31
C VAL A 12 4.54 -23.89 5.98
N GLU A 13 5.62 -24.55 6.35
CA GLU A 13 5.58 -25.79 7.13
C GLU A 13 4.90 -25.58 8.50
N GLU A 14 5.24 -24.51 9.21
CA GLU A 14 4.59 -24.14 10.46
C GLU A 14 3.08 -23.88 10.24
N LEU A 15 2.72 -23.10 9.23
CA LEU A 15 1.32 -22.77 8.93
C LEU A 15 0.51 -23.99 8.48
N ARG A 16 1.09 -24.90 7.72
CA ARG A 16 0.45 -26.18 7.34
C ARG A 16 0.06 -27.00 8.55
N ARG A 17 1.00 -27.19 9.46
CA ARG A 17 0.78 -27.98 10.68
C ARG A 17 -0.32 -27.40 11.55
N GLU A 18 -0.39 -26.09 11.66
CA GLU A 18 -1.33 -25.41 12.55
C GLU A 18 -2.71 -25.16 11.93
N LEU A 19 -2.80 -24.94 10.59
CA LEU A 19 -3.98 -24.36 9.97
C LEU A 19 -4.69 -25.27 8.95
N VAL A 20 -4.03 -26.25 8.35
CA VAL A 20 -4.70 -27.15 7.38
C VAL A 20 -5.80 -27.93 8.08
N ASN A 21 -6.93 -28.10 7.40
CA ASN A 21 -8.20 -28.62 7.91
C ASN A 21 -8.89 -27.68 8.92
N GLY A 22 -8.37 -26.47 9.11
CA GLY A 22 -9.02 -25.42 9.91
C GLY A 22 -10.12 -24.69 9.15
N ARG A 23 -11.04 -24.06 9.90
CA ARG A 23 -12.14 -23.24 9.34
C ARG A 23 -11.92 -21.78 9.61
N ILE A 24 -12.07 -20.94 8.59
CA ILE A 24 -11.99 -19.50 8.69
C ILE A 24 -13.28 -18.98 9.33
N GLN A 25 -13.17 -18.39 10.52
CA GLN A 25 -14.33 -17.88 11.27
C GLN A 25 -14.59 -16.40 11.02
N LYS A 26 -13.52 -15.57 11.04
CA LYS A 26 -13.63 -14.13 10.86
C LYS A 26 -12.51 -13.60 9.96
N ILE A 27 -12.83 -12.55 9.25
CA ILE A 27 -11.92 -11.88 8.32
C ILE A 27 -11.96 -10.39 8.60
N ASN A 28 -10.81 -9.80 8.91
CA ASN A 28 -10.66 -8.40 9.26
C ASN A 28 -9.49 -7.78 8.50
N GLN A 29 -9.61 -6.49 8.21
CA GLN A 29 -8.56 -5.67 7.61
C GLN A 29 -8.26 -4.51 8.57
N PRO A 30 -7.39 -4.71 9.55
CA PRO A 30 -7.09 -3.66 10.52
C PRO A 30 -6.37 -2.46 9.90
N PHE A 31 -5.59 -2.68 8.83
CA PHE A 31 -4.86 -1.67 8.10
C PHE A 31 -5.04 -1.87 6.59
N GLU A 32 -4.82 -0.82 5.82
CA GLU A 32 -5.08 -0.80 4.37
C GLU A 32 -4.44 -1.98 3.62
N GLN A 33 -3.26 -2.43 4.05
CA GLN A 33 -2.49 -3.49 3.37
C GLN A 33 -2.31 -4.75 4.22
N GLU A 34 -3.08 -4.92 5.29
CA GLU A 34 -2.97 -6.05 6.19
C GLU A 34 -4.32 -6.74 6.40
N LEU A 35 -4.30 -8.06 6.32
CA LEU A 35 -5.45 -8.93 6.50
C LEU A 35 -5.22 -9.85 7.69
N VAL A 36 -6.22 -10.03 8.55
CA VAL A 36 -6.18 -10.97 9.66
C VAL A 36 -7.35 -11.94 9.55
N LEU A 37 -7.01 -13.22 9.44
CA LEU A 37 -7.97 -14.33 9.44
C LEU A 37 -7.99 -14.98 10.82
N GLN A 38 -9.16 -15.09 11.42
CA GLN A 38 -9.35 -15.93 12.60
C GLN A 38 -9.77 -17.33 12.16
N ILE A 39 -8.95 -18.32 12.50
CA ILE A 39 -9.09 -19.69 12.03
C ILE A 39 -9.22 -20.61 13.25
N ARG A 40 -10.21 -21.50 13.21
CA ARG A 40 -10.37 -22.56 14.19
C ARG A 40 -9.78 -23.85 13.63
N SER A 41 -8.68 -24.32 14.22
CA SER A 41 -7.99 -25.54 13.85
C SER A 41 -7.50 -26.25 15.11
N ASN A 42 -7.42 -27.56 15.09
CA ASN A 42 -6.89 -28.37 16.20
C ASN A 42 -7.48 -28.01 17.58
N ARG A 43 -8.77 -27.67 17.62
CA ARG A 43 -9.49 -27.18 18.83
C ARG A 43 -8.98 -25.83 19.38
N GLN A 44 -8.09 -25.15 18.67
CA GLN A 44 -7.54 -23.86 19.03
C GLN A 44 -7.97 -22.78 18.04
N SER A 45 -7.91 -21.53 18.46
CA SER A 45 -8.16 -20.38 17.60
C SER A 45 -6.85 -19.68 17.28
N HIS A 46 -6.54 -19.62 16.00
CA HIS A 46 -5.34 -18.96 15.49
C HIS A 46 -5.71 -17.68 14.78
N ARG A 47 -4.83 -16.69 14.81
CA ARG A 47 -4.91 -15.48 14.00
C ARG A 47 -3.79 -15.51 12.98
N LEU A 48 -4.14 -15.62 11.70
CA LEU A 48 -3.22 -15.55 10.57
C LEU A 48 -3.17 -14.11 10.05
N LEU A 49 -2.00 -13.50 10.15
CA LEU A 49 -1.71 -12.18 9.59
C LEU A 49 -1.09 -12.32 8.21
N LEU A 50 -1.68 -11.67 7.22
CA LEU A 50 -1.10 -11.48 5.89
C LEU A 50 -0.86 -9.98 5.70
N SER A 51 0.38 -9.59 5.42
CA SER A 51 0.77 -8.20 5.21
C SER A 51 1.36 -8.00 3.82
N ALA A 52 0.69 -7.21 3.00
CA ALA A 52 1.21 -6.73 1.71
C ALA A 52 1.94 -5.38 1.86
N HIS A 53 2.43 -5.08 3.05
CA HIS A 53 3.17 -3.84 3.33
C HIS A 53 4.49 -3.80 2.55
N PRO A 54 4.88 -2.66 1.95
CA PRO A 54 6.10 -2.57 1.12
C PRO A 54 7.40 -2.95 1.84
N VAL A 55 7.48 -2.68 3.14
CA VAL A 55 8.69 -2.91 3.96
C VAL A 55 8.54 -4.11 4.87
N PHE A 56 7.34 -4.32 5.42
CA PHE A 56 7.05 -5.35 6.44
C PHE A 56 6.14 -6.46 5.90
N GLY A 57 6.13 -6.68 4.57
CA GLY A 57 5.37 -7.76 3.93
C GLY A 57 5.75 -9.12 4.53
N ARG A 58 4.74 -9.89 4.98
CA ARG A 58 4.94 -11.18 5.64
C ARG A 58 3.63 -11.96 5.78
N ILE A 59 3.77 -13.22 6.10
CA ILE A 59 2.69 -14.09 6.56
C ILE A 59 3.13 -14.79 7.84
N GLN A 60 2.28 -14.81 8.86
CA GLN A 60 2.58 -15.44 10.16
C GLN A 60 1.31 -15.66 10.99
N LEU A 61 1.36 -16.54 11.99
CA LEU A 61 0.43 -16.47 13.11
C LEU A 61 0.79 -15.28 14.00
N THR A 62 -0.20 -14.70 14.69
CA THR A 62 0.05 -13.59 15.61
C THR A 62 -0.82 -13.66 16.85
N GLN A 63 -0.24 -13.30 17.98
CA GLN A 63 -0.96 -13.09 19.24
C GLN A 63 -1.45 -11.64 19.39
N THR A 64 -0.97 -10.74 18.54
CA THR A 64 -1.34 -9.32 18.57
C THR A 64 -2.81 -9.14 18.22
N THR A 65 -3.50 -8.30 18.98
CA THR A 65 -4.88 -7.88 18.72
C THR A 65 -4.86 -6.52 18.02
N PHE A 66 -5.68 -6.38 17.01
CA PHE A 66 -5.78 -5.14 16.24
C PHE A 66 -7.17 -4.56 16.36
N GLU A 67 -7.27 -3.24 16.43
CA GLU A 67 -8.53 -2.54 16.26
C GLU A 67 -8.96 -2.59 14.80
N ASN A 68 -10.25 -2.85 14.58
CA ASN A 68 -10.80 -2.94 13.23
C ASN A 68 -11.54 -1.65 12.88
N PRO A 69 -11.48 -1.21 11.60
CA PRO A 69 -12.29 -0.10 11.14
C PRO A 69 -13.78 -0.34 11.36
N ALA A 70 -14.54 0.72 11.66
CA ALA A 70 -15.98 0.63 11.87
C ALA A 70 -16.73 0.15 10.63
N GLN A 71 -16.22 0.47 9.43
CA GLN A 71 -16.79 0.04 8.16
C GLN A 71 -15.80 -0.87 7.41
N PRO A 72 -16.22 -2.06 6.97
CA PRO A 72 -15.39 -2.96 6.19
C PRO A 72 -15.20 -2.40 4.77
N SER A 73 -14.01 -2.62 4.20
CA SER A 73 -13.73 -2.32 2.79
C SER A 73 -14.47 -3.27 1.85
N THR A 74 -14.59 -2.89 0.57
CA THR A 74 -15.13 -3.76 -0.49
C THR A 74 -14.35 -5.07 -0.56
N PHE A 75 -13.02 -5.01 -0.47
CA PHE A 75 -12.15 -6.18 -0.43
C PHE A 75 -12.58 -7.17 0.65
N ILE A 76 -12.81 -6.70 1.88
CA ILE A 76 -13.25 -7.56 2.99
C ILE A 76 -14.65 -8.14 2.77
N MET A 77 -15.56 -7.37 2.19
CA MET A 77 -16.92 -7.89 1.90
C MET A 77 -16.86 -9.05 0.90
N VAL A 78 -16.05 -8.93 -0.14
CA VAL A 78 -15.86 -10.02 -1.10
C VAL A 78 -15.17 -11.21 -0.44
N LEU A 79 -14.09 -11.00 0.32
CA LEU A 79 -13.43 -12.09 1.02
C LEU A 79 -14.37 -12.83 1.97
N ARG A 80 -15.20 -12.13 2.73
CA ARG A 80 -16.18 -12.76 3.63
C ARG A 80 -17.15 -13.65 2.89
N LYS A 81 -17.64 -13.23 1.72
CA LYS A 81 -18.55 -14.00 0.90
C LYS A 81 -17.99 -15.38 0.53
N TYR A 82 -16.71 -15.48 0.20
CA TYR A 82 -16.07 -16.71 -0.26
C TYR A 82 -15.37 -17.50 0.86
N LEU A 83 -14.73 -16.78 1.79
CA LEU A 83 -13.83 -17.41 2.76
C LEU A 83 -14.45 -17.63 4.15
N GLN A 84 -15.51 -16.90 4.53
CA GLN A 84 -16.09 -17.08 5.85
C GLN A 84 -16.79 -18.45 5.94
N GLY A 85 -16.39 -19.25 6.94
CA GLY A 85 -16.82 -20.64 7.08
C GLY A 85 -16.06 -21.65 6.21
N ALA A 86 -15.18 -21.20 5.32
CA ALA A 86 -14.42 -22.06 4.43
C ALA A 86 -13.42 -22.96 5.18
N LEU A 87 -13.21 -24.14 4.64
CA LEU A 87 -12.19 -25.10 5.07
C LEU A 87 -10.88 -24.81 4.34
N ILE A 88 -9.78 -24.75 5.06
CA ILE A 88 -8.43 -24.66 4.47
C ILE A 88 -8.01 -26.04 4.02
N GLU A 89 -7.86 -26.24 2.72
CA GLU A 89 -7.45 -27.53 2.13
C GLU A 89 -5.94 -27.67 2.05
N SER A 90 -5.25 -26.60 1.61
CA SER A 90 -3.79 -26.59 1.52
C SER A 90 -3.22 -25.19 1.71
N ILE A 91 -1.94 -25.16 2.10
CA ILE A 91 -1.10 -23.96 2.15
C ILE A 91 0.19 -24.30 1.46
N GLU A 92 0.47 -23.68 0.31
CA GLU A 92 1.59 -24.02 -0.55
C GLU A 92 2.44 -22.78 -0.85
N GLN A 93 3.75 -22.94 -0.80
CA GLN A 93 4.68 -21.97 -1.38
C GLN A 93 4.86 -22.29 -2.87
N VAL A 94 4.85 -21.26 -3.71
CA VAL A 94 5.10 -21.44 -5.15
C VAL A 94 6.60 -21.53 -5.36
N GLU A 95 7.07 -22.72 -5.71
CA GLU A 95 8.51 -23.03 -5.84
C GLU A 95 9.27 -22.63 -4.55
N ASN A 96 10.33 -21.83 -4.67
CA ASN A 96 10.96 -21.17 -3.54
C ASN A 96 10.83 -19.63 -3.61
N ASP A 97 9.82 -19.14 -4.29
CA ASP A 97 9.52 -17.70 -4.33
C ASP A 97 8.70 -17.27 -3.11
N ARG A 98 8.59 -15.97 -2.91
CA ARG A 98 7.83 -15.39 -1.79
C ARG A 98 6.35 -15.24 -2.13
N ILE A 99 5.77 -16.31 -2.63
CA ILE A 99 4.35 -16.43 -2.97
C ILE A 99 3.78 -17.60 -2.20
N VAL A 100 2.67 -17.40 -1.50
CA VAL A 100 1.92 -18.43 -0.81
C VAL A 100 0.50 -18.50 -1.35
N GLU A 101 0.06 -19.71 -1.64
CA GLU A 101 -1.30 -20.04 -2.05
C GLU A 101 -2.01 -20.80 -0.93
N ILE A 102 -3.14 -20.26 -0.47
CA ILE A 102 -4.02 -20.90 0.50
C ILE A 102 -5.28 -21.31 -0.24
N THR A 103 -5.41 -22.61 -0.53
CA THR A 103 -6.61 -23.15 -1.17
C THR A 103 -7.67 -23.43 -0.11
N VAL A 104 -8.87 -22.96 -0.38
CA VAL A 104 -10.03 -23.13 0.49
C VAL A 104 -11.22 -23.70 -0.28
N SER A 105 -12.06 -24.45 0.43
CA SER A 105 -13.36 -24.91 -0.06
C SER A 105 -14.49 -24.39 0.82
N ASN A 106 -15.59 -24.03 0.19
CA ASN A 106 -16.80 -23.54 0.87
C ASN A 106 -18.05 -24.02 0.11
N LYS A 107 -19.22 -23.72 0.65
CA LYS A 107 -20.49 -23.84 -0.06
C LYS A 107 -21.05 -22.44 -0.28
N ASN A 108 -21.54 -22.20 -1.50
CA ASN A 108 -22.25 -20.96 -1.79
C ASN A 108 -23.66 -20.96 -1.16
N GLU A 109 -24.40 -19.87 -1.31
CA GLU A 109 -25.75 -19.70 -0.76
C GLU A 109 -26.76 -20.74 -1.31
N ILE A 110 -26.49 -21.34 -2.46
CA ILE A 110 -27.34 -22.35 -3.12
C ILE A 110 -26.90 -23.78 -2.74
N GLY A 111 -25.77 -23.92 -2.04
CA GLY A 111 -25.23 -25.20 -1.58
C GLY A 111 -24.18 -25.82 -2.49
N ASP A 112 -23.81 -25.18 -3.62
CA ASP A 112 -22.77 -25.69 -4.51
C ASP A 112 -21.38 -25.54 -3.87
N HIS A 113 -20.53 -26.50 -4.14
CA HIS A 113 -19.14 -26.46 -3.72
C HIS A 113 -18.35 -25.44 -4.55
N ILE A 114 -17.73 -24.49 -3.87
CA ILE A 114 -16.84 -23.52 -4.45
C ILE A 114 -15.44 -23.69 -3.88
N GLN A 115 -14.44 -23.51 -4.74
CA GLN A 115 -13.03 -23.45 -4.32
C GLN A 115 -12.44 -22.11 -4.74
N ALA A 116 -11.68 -21.53 -3.84
CA ALA A 116 -10.94 -20.30 -4.10
C ALA A 116 -9.51 -20.42 -3.57
N THR A 117 -8.59 -19.67 -4.12
CA THR A 117 -7.22 -19.59 -3.66
C THR A 117 -6.95 -18.16 -3.19
N LEU A 118 -6.59 -18.01 -1.93
CA LEU A 118 -6.08 -16.76 -1.38
C LEU A 118 -4.56 -16.75 -1.60
N ILE A 119 -4.09 -15.82 -2.42
CA ILE A 119 -2.68 -15.71 -2.81
C ILE A 119 -2.08 -14.50 -2.12
N ILE A 120 -0.95 -14.65 -1.46
CA ILE A 120 -0.13 -13.56 -0.98
C ILE A 120 1.21 -13.55 -1.71
N GLU A 121 1.53 -12.42 -2.32
CA GLU A 121 2.80 -12.12 -2.98
C GLU A 121 3.59 -11.14 -2.12
N ILE A 122 4.79 -11.53 -1.65
CA ILE A 122 5.62 -10.73 -0.74
C ILE A 122 6.81 -10.18 -1.52
N MET A 123 6.61 -9.08 -2.25
CA MET A 123 7.57 -8.53 -3.23
C MET A 123 7.86 -7.04 -2.99
N GLY A 124 8.04 -6.64 -1.72
CA GLY A 124 8.31 -5.26 -1.35
C GLY A 124 7.16 -4.33 -1.78
N LYS A 125 7.45 -3.28 -2.55
CA LYS A 125 6.42 -2.36 -3.04
C LYS A 125 5.36 -3.00 -3.94
N HIS A 126 5.67 -4.15 -4.53
CA HIS A 126 4.77 -4.93 -5.39
C HIS A 126 4.02 -6.04 -4.63
N SER A 127 4.18 -6.12 -3.30
CA SER A 127 3.43 -7.08 -2.49
C SER A 127 1.92 -6.88 -2.67
N ASN A 128 1.18 -7.99 -2.72
CA ASN A 128 -0.27 -7.96 -2.93
C ASN A 128 -0.96 -9.15 -2.25
N ILE A 129 -2.25 -9.06 -2.04
CA ILE A 129 -3.12 -10.15 -1.57
C ILE A 129 -4.30 -10.24 -2.52
N LEU A 130 -4.52 -11.42 -3.09
CA LEU A 130 -5.53 -11.67 -4.10
C LEU A 130 -6.41 -12.85 -3.71
N LEU A 131 -7.68 -12.78 -4.05
CA LEU A 131 -8.58 -13.93 -4.03
C LEU A 131 -8.88 -14.35 -5.47
N VAL A 132 -8.62 -15.59 -5.81
CA VAL A 132 -8.76 -16.13 -7.15
C VAL A 132 -9.74 -17.32 -7.13
N ASP A 133 -10.68 -17.34 -8.05
CA ASP A 133 -11.54 -18.50 -8.26
C ASP A 133 -10.72 -19.64 -8.87
N LYS A 134 -10.76 -20.80 -8.23
CA LYS A 134 -9.90 -21.93 -8.63
C LYS A 134 -10.30 -22.54 -9.97
N SER A 135 -11.56 -22.48 -10.33
CA SER A 135 -12.10 -23.09 -11.55
C SER A 135 -11.83 -22.24 -12.80
N SER A 136 -12.01 -20.94 -12.70
CA SER A 136 -11.88 -19.99 -13.83
C SER A 136 -10.52 -19.29 -13.85
N HIS A 137 -9.70 -19.39 -12.82
CA HIS A 137 -8.46 -18.63 -12.61
C HIS A 137 -8.64 -17.10 -12.68
N LYS A 138 -9.87 -16.61 -12.43
CA LYS A 138 -10.16 -15.19 -12.40
C LYS A 138 -9.98 -14.60 -11.01
N ILE A 139 -9.44 -13.41 -10.96
CA ILE A 139 -9.33 -12.63 -9.73
C ILE A 139 -10.74 -12.22 -9.29
N LEU A 140 -11.15 -12.64 -8.11
CA LEU A 140 -12.41 -12.24 -7.47
C LEU A 140 -12.27 -10.87 -6.82
N GLU A 141 -11.14 -10.66 -6.12
CA GLU A 141 -10.78 -9.37 -5.53
C GLU A 141 -9.29 -9.31 -5.21
N VAL A 142 -8.76 -8.10 -5.04
CA VAL A 142 -7.34 -7.84 -4.78
C VAL A 142 -7.19 -6.62 -3.87
N ILE A 143 -6.25 -6.70 -2.91
CA ILE A 143 -6.07 -5.62 -1.92
C ILE A 143 -5.48 -4.34 -2.55
N LYS A 144 -4.62 -4.49 -3.57
CA LYS A 144 -4.05 -3.37 -4.35
C LYS A 144 -4.39 -3.57 -5.82
N HIS A 145 -5.25 -2.74 -6.35
CA HIS A 145 -5.58 -2.74 -7.77
C HIS A 145 -4.38 -2.26 -8.60
N VAL A 146 -4.01 -3.04 -9.62
CA VAL A 146 -2.92 -2.71 -10.55
C VAL A 146 -3.47 -2.77 -11.96
N GLY A 147 -3.66 -1.60 -12.57
CA GLY A 147 -4.12 -1.47 -13.94
C GLY A 147 -2.99 -1.56 -14.96
N PHE A 148 -3.35 -1.68 -16.24
CA PHE A 148 -2.40 -1.77 -17.36
C PHE A 148 -1.43 -0.59 -17.44
N SER A 149 -1.85 0.60 -17.06
CA SER A 149 -0.98 1.80 -17.00
C SER A 149 0.12 1.72 -15.95
N GLN A 150 -0.06 0.88 -14.92
CA GLN A 150 0.90 0.71 -13.82
C GLN A 150 1.81 -0.50 -14.05
N ASN A 151 1.35 -1.50 -14.77
CA ASN A 151 2.10 -2.70 -15.07
C ASN A 151 1.63 -3.30 -16.40
N SER A 152 2.52 -3.29 -17.40
CA SER A 152 2.25 -3.82 -18.73
C SER A 152 2.31 -5.34 -18.82
N TYR A 153 2.97 -6.02 -17.88
CA TYR A 153 3.11 -7.47 -17.87
C TYR A 153 1.83 -8.17 -17.39
N ARG A 154 1.22 -7.67 -16.31
CA ARG A 154 0.01 -8.26 -15.74
C ARG A 154 -0.92 -7.21 -15.14
N THR A 155 -2.21 -7.45 -15.27
CA THR A 155 -3.27 -6.64 -14.67
C THR A 155 -3.84 -7.38 -13.47
N LEU A 156 -3.89 -6.72 -12.31
CA LEU A 156 -4.46 -7.28 -11.08
C LEU A 156 -5.71 -6.50 -10.71
N LEU A 157 -6.81 -6.87 -11.36
CA LEU A 157 -8.14 -6.27 -11.17
C LEU A 157 -9.20 -7.37 -11.08
N PRO A 158 -10.31 -7.17 -10.36
CA PRO A 158 -11.43 -8.09 -10.35
C PRO A 158 -11.89 -8.44 -11.77
N GLY A 159 -12.12 -9.74 -12.03
CA GLY A 159 -12.51 -10.27 -13.32
C GLY A 159 -11.36 -10.58 -14.30
N SER A 160 -10.17 -10.06 -14.09
CA SER A 160 -8.99 -10.41 -14.89
C SER A 160 -8.49 -11.81 -14.55
N SER A 161 -7.86 -12.50 -15.49
CA SER A 161 -7.16 -13.77 -15.23
C SER A 161 -5.92 -13.49 -14.36
N TYR A 162 -5.72 -14.32 -13.34
CA TYR A 162 -4.49 -14.25 -12.56
C TYR A 162 -3.30 -14.70 -13.38
N ILE A 163 -2.29 -13.87 -13.46
CA ILE A 163 -0.98 -14.15 -14.05
C ILE A 163 0.04 -14.02 -12.92
N ALA A 164 0.82 -15.07 -12.69
CA ALA A 164 1.90 -15.05 -11.70
C ALA A 164 2.96 -13.99 -12.05
N PRO A 165 3.70 -13.49 -11.07
CA PRO A 165 4.86 -12.64 -11.34
C PRO A 165 5.85 -13.33 -12.29
N PRO A 166 6.65 -12.57 -13.06
CA PRO A 166 7.67 -13.16 -13.90
C PRO A 166 8.66 -13.94 -13.02
N SER A 167 8.84 -15.22 -13.34
CA SER A 167 9.84 -16.07 -12.69
C SER A 167 11.22 -15.84 -13.31
N THR A 168 12.26 -15.97 -12.50
CA THR A 168 13.64 -16.05 -12.98
C THR A 168 13.95 -17.50 -13.37
N GLU A 169 14.89 -17.73 -14.29
CA GLU A 169 15.37 -19.06 -14.68
C GLU A 169 16.22 -19.75 -13.57
N SER A 170 16.16 -19.23 -12.35
CA SER A 170 16.90 -19.76 -11.21
C SER A 170 16.32 -21.08 -10.70
N LEU A 171 17.16 -21.91 -10.13
CA LEU A 171 16.82 -23.25 -9.67
C LEU A 171 16.21 -23.22 -8.27
N ASN A 172 15.17 -24.03 -8.07
CA ASN A 172 14.64 -24.25 -6.72
C ASN A 172 15.66 -25.07 -5.90
N PRO A 173 16.22 -24.52 -4.79
CA PRO A 173 17.26 -25.18 -4.02
C PRO A 173 16.82 -26.46 -3.34
N PHE A 174 15.51 -26.64 -3.09
CA PHE A 174 14.95 -27.83 -2.45
C PHE A 174 14.75 -29.00 -3.43
N THR A 175 14.47 -28.70 -4.71
CA THR A 175 14.08 -29.72 -5.71
C THR A 175 15.10 -29.94 -6.83
N VAL A 176 16.15 -29.14 -6.90
CA VAL A 176 17.22 -29.31 -7.91
C VAL A 176 17.87 -30.68 -7.77
N LYS A 177 18.09 -31.41 -8.88
CA LYS A 177 18.71 -32.73 -8.88
C LYS A 177 20.18 -32.67 -8.47
N ASP A 178 20.66 -33.72 -7.78
CA ASP A 178 22.03 -33.75 -7.24
C ASP A 178 23.10 -33.63 -8.32
N GLU A 179 22.89 -34.25 -9.49
CA GLU A 179 23.86 -34.20 -10.60
C GLU A 179 24.05 -32.75 -11.08
N LYS A 180 22.94 -32.02 -11.26
CA LYS A 180 22.96 -30.62 -11.70
C LYS A 180 23.50 -29.69 -10.61
N LEU A 181 23.13 -29.95 -9.36
CA LEU A 181 23.61 -29.19 -8.20
C LEU A 181 25.13 -29.35 -8.05
N PHE A 182 25.65 -30.60 -8.15
CA PHE A 182 27.06 -30.89 -8.09
C PHE A 182 27.84 -30.18 -9.19
N GLU A 183 27.37 -30.27 -10.44
CA GLU A 183 27.98 -29.56 -11.59
C GLU A 183 28.11 -28.07 -11.32
N ILE A 184 27.02 -27.43 -10.87
CA ILE A 184 26.98 -25.99 -10.60
C ILE A 184 27.94 -25.60 -9.46
N LEU A 185 27.93 -26.34 -8.36
CA LEU A 185 28.78 -26.07 -7.20
C LEU A 185 30.27 -26.31 -7.47
N GLN A 186 30.62 -27.09 -8.50
CA GLN A 186 32.00 -27.30 -8.95
C GLN A 186 32.45 -26.31 -10.00
N THR A 187 31.57 -25.87 -10.89
CA THR A 187 31.92 -25.03 -12.03
C THR A 187 31.74 -23.54 -11.78
N GLN A 188 30.86 -23.18 -10.84
CA GLN A 188 30.55 -21.80 -10.50
C GLN A 188 31.17 -21.38 -9.16
N GLU A 189 31.54 -20.10 -9.07
CA GLU A 189 31.94 -19.53 -7.79
C GLU A 189 30.75 -19.46 -6.84
N THR A 190 30.93 -19.94 -5.61
CA THR A 190 29.89 -19.96 -4.57
C THR A 190 29.84 -18.65 -3.76
N THR A 191 30.00 -17.50 -4.43
CA THR A 191 29.79 -16.19 -3.81
C THR A 191 28.30 -15.93 -3.56
N ALA A 192 27.97 -15.16 -2.53
CA ALA A 192 26.58 -14.83 -2.19
C ALA A 192 25.81 -14.26 -3.39
N LYS A 193 26.45 -13.42 -4.19
CA LYS A 193 25.85 -12.83 -5.39
C LYS A 193 25.51 -13.89 -6.46
N ASN A 194 26.43 -14.83 -6.70
CA ASN A 194 26.22 -15.91 -7.66
C ASN A 194 25.14 -16.86 -7.16
N LEU A 195 25.17 -17.22 -5.87
CA LEU A 195 24.15 -18.08 -5.27
C LEU A 195 22.74 -17.47 -5.38
N GLN A 196 22.59 -16.16 -5.16
CA GLN A 196 21.31 -15.48 -5.36
C GLN A 196 20.83 -15.48 -6.83
N SER A 197 21.72 -15.49 -7.79
CA SER A 197 21.34 -15.57 -9.23
C SER A 197 21.03 -16.99 -9.68
N LEU A 198 21.70 -17.98 -9.12
CA LEU A 198 21.55 -19.39 -9.47
C LEU A 198 20.34 -20.05 -8.82
N PHE A 199 20.05 -19.68 -7.55
CA PHE A 199 19.00 -20.32 -6.77
C PHE A 199 17.88 -19.33 -6.43
N GLN A 200 16.66 -19.80 -6.62
CA GLN A 200 15.45 -19.04 -6.38
C GLN A 200 15.25 -18.75 -4.89
N GLY A 201 14.77 -17.54 -4.60
CA GLY A 201 14.27 -17.17 -3.27
C GLY A 201 15.34 -16.96 -2.20
N LEU A 202 16.64 -16.91 -2.56
CA LEU A 202 17.70 -16.64 -1.58
C LEU A 202 17.81 -15.15 -1.31
N GLY A 203 17.58 -14.76 -0.05
CA GLY A 203 17.88 -13.43 0.45
C GLY A 203 19.39 -13.24 0.69
N ARG A 204 19.77 -11.99 0.96
CA ARG A 204 21.18 -11.65 1.20
C ARG A 204 21.79 -12.43 2.38
N ASP A 205 21.03 -12.52 3.48
CA ASP A 205 21.53 -13.12 4.72
C ASP A 205 21.75 -14.63 4.53
N THR A 206 20.78 -15.32 3.89
CA THR A 206 20.87 -16.74 3.54
C THR A 206 22.00 -17.03 2.55
N ALA A 207 22.18 -16.16 1.55
CA ALA A 207 23.26 -16.33 0.57
C ALA A 207 24.64 -16.12 1.18
N ASN A 208 24.81 -15.16 2.09
CA ASN A 208 26.05 -14.95 2.82
C ASN A 208 26.39 -16.15 3.73
N GLU A 209 25.39 -16.72 4.38
CA GLU A 209 25.59 -17.93 5.19
C GLU A 209 26.05 -19.10 4.32
N LEU A 210 25.38 -19.34 3.18
CA LEU A 210 25.79 -20.37 2.24
C LEU A 210 27.21 -20.17 1.72
N GLU A 211 27.59 -18.95 1.35
CA GLU A 211 28.96 -18.61 0.95
C GLU A 211 29.98 -19.00 2.03
N SER A 212 29.67 -18.74 3.31
CA SER A 212 30.55 -18.99 4.43
C SER A 212 30.75 -20.48 4.73
N ILE A 213 29.75 -21.33 4.46
CA ILE A 213 29.76 -22.76 4.79
C ILE A 213 30.12 -23.67 3.61
N LEU A 214 29.97 -23.22 2.36
CA LEU A 214 30.24 -24.01 1.15
C LEU A 214 31.73 -24.07 0.81
N ILE A 215 32.57 -24.44 1.77
CA ILE A 215 34.04 -24.51 1.62
C ILE A 215 34.49 -25.89 1.13
N SER A 216 34.07 -26.96 1.80
CA SER A 216 34.40 -28.36 1.46
C SER A 216 33.10 -29.18 1.38
N ASP A 217 33.13 -30.27 0.64
CA ASP A 217 31.95 -31.12 0.41
C ASP A 217 30.67 -30.30 0.18
N LYS A 218 30.74 -29.44 -0.85
CA LYS A 218 29.70 -28.44 -1.12
C LYS A 218 28.32 -29.06 -1.32
N LEU A 219 28.21 -30.24 -1.92
CA LEU A 219 26.94 -30.89 -2.17
C LEU A 219 26.24 -31.31 -0.88
N SER A 220 26.93 -32.06 -0.01
CA SER A 220 26.37 -32.49 1.28
C SER A 220 26.06 -31.27 2.17
N THR A 221 26.95 -30.28 2.21
CA THR A 221 26.76 -29.05 2.99
C THR A 221 25.53 -28.29 2.52
N PHE A 222 25.34 -28.12 1.21
CA PHE A 222 24.17 -27.47 0.62
C PHE A 222 22.87 -28.20 1.00
N ARG A 223 22.85 -29.54 0.82
CA ARG A 223 21.67 -30.36 1.17
C ARG A 223 21.36 -30.30 2.65
N ASN A 224 22.36 -30.44 3.48
CA ASN A 224 22.20 -30.35 4.93
C ASN A 224 21.64 -28.98 5.36
N PHE A 225 22.07 -27.89 4.72
CA PHE A 225 21.57 -26.56 5.02
C PHE A 225 20.07 -26.45 4.73
N PHE A 226 19.60 -26.90 3.58
CA PHE A 226 18.18 -26.83 3.20
C PHE A 226 17.29 -27.85 3.90
N ASN A 227 17.84 -28.95 4.42
CA ASN A 227 17.12 -29.99 5.13
C ASN A 227 17.16 -29.83 6.67
N GLN A 228 17.66 -28.70 7.18
CA GLN A 228 17.68 -28.46 8.62
C GLN A 228 16.28 -28.36 9.21
N GLU A 229 16.12 -28.88 10.42
CA GLU A 229 14.93 -28.63 11.22
C GLU A 229 14.81 -27.15 11.58
N THR A 230 13.57 -26.64 11.60
CA THR A 230 13.28 -25.26 12.00
C THR A 230 13.69 -25.02 13.45
N LYS A 231 14.60 -24.08 13.65
CA LYS A 231 15.05 -23.60 14.96
C LYS A 231 15.16 -22.06 14.87
N PRO A 232 14.03 -21.34 15.07
CA PRO A 232 13.96 -19.91 14.85
C PRO A 232 14.99 -19.17 15.70
N CYS A 233 15.72 -18.27 15.07
CA CYS A 233 16.79 -17.50 15.71
C CYS A 233 16.65 -16.01 15.38
N LEU A 234 16.65 -15.17 16.43
CA LEU A 234 16.56 -13.71 16.33
C LEU A 234 17.88 -13.09 16.74
N THR A 235 18.46 -12.26 15.86
CA THR A 235 19.61 -11.41 16.18
C THR A 235 19.16 -9.96 16.37
N GLU A 236 20.05 -9.06 16.75
CA GLU A 236 19.72 -7.64 16.89
C GLU A 236 19.15 -7.00 15.62
N THR A 237 19.61 -7.46 14.46
CA THR A 237 19.29 -6.82 13.16
C THR A 237 18.52 -7.69 12.19
N SER A 238 18.51 -9.00 12.38
CA SER A 238 17.97 -9.98 11.46
C SER A 238 17.33 -11.16 12.18
N PHE A 239 16.65 -12.02 11.41
CA PHE A 239 16.10 -13.27 11.88
C PHE A 239 16.29 -14.36 10.83
N SER A 240 16.31 -15.61 11.27
CA SER A 240 16.49 -16.77 10.40
C SER A 240 15.65 -17.95 10.88
N PRO A 241 15.28 -18.90 9.97
CA PRO A 241 14.52 -20.09 10.36
C PRO A 241 15.38 -21.14 11.05
N VAL A 242 16.71 -21.05 10.88
CA VAL A 242 17.73 -21.92 11.49
C VAL A 242 18.89 -21.06 11.99
N PRO A 243 19.66 -21.49 12.98
CA PRO A 243 20.86 -20.78 13.42
C PRO A 243 21.89 -20.67 12.29
N PHE A 244 22.42 -19.48 12.03
CA PHE A 244 23.53 -19.26 11.12
C PHE A 244 24.86 -19.36 11.87
N ALA A 245 25.89 -19.94 11.25
CA ALA A 245 27.14 -20.31 11.90
C ALA A 245 27.88 -19.13 12.57
N ASN A 246 27.78 -17.96 11.96
CA ASN A 246 28.48 -16.76 12.44
C ASN A 246 27.57 -15.76 13.18
N GLN A 247 26.39 -16.19 13.60
CA GLN A 247 25.42 -15.30 14.27
C GLN A 247 25.01 -15.88 15.62
N VAL A 248 25.19 -15.09 16.66
CA VAL A 248 24.64 -15.41 17.99
C VAL A 248 23.27 -14.75 18.07
N GLY A 249 22.22 -15.55 18.25
CA GLY A 249 20.86 -15.05 18.32
C GLY A 249 20.07 -15.74 19.43
N GLU A 250 18.95 -15.14 19.78
CA GLU A 250 17.99 -15.67 20.74
C GLU A 250 17.09 -16.71 20.06
N PRO A 251 16.97 -17.93 20.63
CA PRO A 251 16.09 -18.97 20.08
C PRO A 251 14.63 -18.69 20.43
N PHE A 252 13.72 -19.04 19.51
CA PHE A 252 12.28 -18.95 19.68
C PHE A 252 11.61 -20.31 19.52
N ALA A 253 10.40 -20.46 20.13
CA ALA A 253 9.62 -21.69 20.04
C ALA A 253 8.96 -21.85 18.65
N SER A 254 8.63 -20.75 17.98
CA SER A 254 8.03 -20.73 16.65
C SER A 254 8.54 -19.55 15.82
N LEU A 255 8.42 -19.67 14.49
CA LEU A 255 8.71 -18.56 13.58
C LEU A 255 7.73 -17.40 13.78
N SER A 256 6.49 -17.72 14.09
CA SER A 256 5.44 -16.73 14.34
C SER A 256 5.72 -15.90 15.59
N ASP A 257 6.16 -16.50 16.70
CA ASP A 257 6.53 -15.78 17.92
C ASP A 257 7.76 -14.90 17.70
N LEU A 258 8.74 -15.39 16.94
CA LEU A 258 9.91 -14.62 16.53
C LEU A 258 9.50 -13.37 15.74
N LEU A 259 8.62 -13.52 14.75
CA LEU A 259 8.16 -12.40 13.93
C LEU A 259 7.29 -11.41 14.72
N ASP A 260 6.43 -11.89 15.62
CA ASP A 260 5.67 -11.02 16.52
C ASP A 260 6.61 -10.14 17.35
N THR A 261 7.68 -10.72 17.89
CA THR A 261 8.70 -9.99 18.66
C THR A 261 9.47 -9.00 17.79
N TYR A 262 9.96 -9.44 16.62
CA TYR A 262 10.75 -8.60 15.72
C TYR A 262 10.00 -7.40 15.17
N TYR A 263 8.72 -7.59 14.80
CA TYR A 263 7.91 -6.55 14.16
C TYR A 263 7.09 -5.71 15.15
N LYS A 264 6.97 -6.09 16.43
CA LYS A 264 6.13 -5.42 17.41
C LYS A 264 6.29 -3.90 17.38
N ASP A 265 7.48 -3.42 17.66
CA ASP A 265 7.74 -1.97 17.73
C ASP A 265 7.89 -1.32 16.35
N LYS A 266 8.45 -2.05 15.39
CA LYS A 266 8.71 -1.53 14.03
C LYS A 266 7.41 -1.29 13.26
N ALA A 267 6.51 -2.27 13.27
CA ALA A 267 5.24 -2.17 12.59
C ALA A 267 4.32 -1.14 13.26
N GLU A 268 4.32 -1.05 14.58
CA GLU A 268 3.52 -0.07 15.31
C GLU A 268 3.97 1.36 15.04
N ARG A 269 5.26 1.64 15.08
CA ARG A 269 5.81 2.97 14.73
C ARG A 269 5.46 3.40 13.31
N ASP A 270 5.54 2.49 12.35
CA ASP A 270 5.21 2.79 10.96
C ASP A 270 3.70 3.05 10.77
N ARG A 271 2.85 2.28 11.43
CA ARG A 271 1.40 2.48 11.45
C ARG A 271 1.02 3.85 12.02
N VAL A 272 1.60 4.23 13.16
CA VAL A 272 1.41 5.56 13.76
C VAL A 272 1.87 6.66 12.80
N LYS A 273 3.02 6.48 12.15
CA LYS A 273 3.54 7.43 11.15
C LYS A 273 2.62 7.56 9.93
N GLN A 274 2.08 6.46 9.43
CA GLN A 274 1.13 6.48 8.31
C GLN A 274 -0.16 7.22 8.67
N GLN A 275 -0.75 6.94 9.84
CA GLN A 275 -1.95 7.63 10.33
C GLN A 275 -1.68 9.12 10.54
N ALA A 276 -0.55 9.47 11.16
CA ALA A 276 -0.15 10.88 11.34
C ALA A 276 0.04 11.58 9.99
N SER A 277 0.68 10.94 9.01
CA SER A 277 0.89 11.50 7.68
C SER A 277 -0.43 11.76 6.93
N GLU A 278 -1.42 10.88 7.09
CA GLU A 278 -2.75 11.10 6.49
C GLU A 278 -3.46 12.29 7.13
N LEU A 279 -3.42 12.40 8.45
CA LEU A 279 -3.98 13.55 9.18
C LEU A 279 -3.28 14.85 8.78
N ILE A 280 -1.97 14.88 8.73
CA ILE A 280 -1.17 16.03 8.30
C ILE A 280 -1.58 16.44 6.89
N ARG A 281 -1.67 15.50 5.95
CA ARG A 281 -2.09 15.77 4.57
C ARG A 281 -3.49 16.36 4.48
N ARG A 282 -4.44 15.88 5.30
CA ARG A 282 -5.81 16.44 5.37
C ARG A 282 -5.78 17.88 5.87
N VAL A 283 -5.02 18.15 6.93
CA VAL A 283 -4.86 19.51 7.48
C VAL A 283 -4.21 20.45 6.48
N GLU A 284 -3.14 20.03 5.81
CA GLU A 284 -2.44 20.82 4.78
C GLU A 284 -3.36 21.15 3.60
N ASN A 285 -4.16 20.18 3.12
CA ASN A 285 -5.12 20.40 2.04
C ASN A 285 -6.18 21.44 2.45
N GLU A 286 -6.69 21.35 3.68
CA GLU A 286 -7.68 22.31 4.19
C GLU A 286 -7.07 23.70 4.39
N LEU A 287 -5.83 23.76 4.86
CA LEU A 287 -5.07 25.01 4.98
C LEU A 287 -4.87 25.67 3.61
N GLN A 288 -4.51 24.91 2.59
CA GLN A 288 -4.35 25.45 1.22
C GLN A 288 -5.67 25.98 0.65
N LYS A 289 -6.78 25.24 0.84
CA LYS A 289 -8.11 25.72 0.42
C LYS A 289 -8.49 27.03 1.10
N ASN A 290 -8.27 27.12 2.41
CA ASN A 290 -8.59 28.34 3.16
C ASN A 290 -7.70 29.51 2.77
N ARG A 291 -6.41 29.30 2.49
CA ARG A 291 -5.51 30.32 1.95
C ARG A 291 -5.95 30.84 0.58
N HIS A 292 -6.41 29.95 -0.30
CA HIS A 292 -6.95 30.34 -1.61
C HIS A 292 -8.25 31.15 -1.48
N LYS A 293 -9.13 30.73 -0.58
CA LYS A 293 -10.37 31.44 -0.28
C LYS A 293 -10.11 32.83 0.28
N LEU A 294 -9.15 32.96 1.19
CA LEU A 294 -8.75 34.25 1.76
C LEU A 294 -8.24 35.21 0.68
N LYS A 295 -7.32 34.76 -0.18
CA LYS A 295 -6.84 35.57 -1.30
C LYS A 295 -7.94 36.04 -2.25
N LYS A 296 -8.93 35.19 -2.48
CA LYS A 296 -10.09 35.53 -3.30
C LYS A 296 -10.94 36.60 -2.62
N GLN A 297 -11.22 36.47 -1.33
CA GLN A 297 -11.98 37.44 -0.52
C GLN A 297 -11.27 38.76 -0.41
N GLU A 298 -9.95 38.77 -0.25
CA GLU A 298 -9.15 40.00 -0.25
C GLU A 298 -9.28 40.80 -1.58
N LYS A 299 -9.24 40.07 -2.72
CA LYS A 299 -9.46 40.68 -4.04
C LYS A 299 -10.88 41.20 -4.20
N GLU A 300 -11.89 40.47 -3.73
CA GLU A 300 -13.28 40.91 -3.75
C GLU A 300 -13.49 42.15 -2.86
N LEU A 301 -12.85 42.21 -1.71
CA LEU A 301 -12.91 43.38 -0.82
C LEU A 301 -12.30 44.58 -1.48
N LEU A 302 -11.10 44.49 -2.07
CA LEU A 302 -10.47 45.57 -2.83
C LEU A 302 -11.32 46.03 -4.02
N ALA A 303 -12.01 45.11 -4.69
CA ALA A 303 -12.94 45.44 -5.75
C ALA A 303 -14.17 46.23 -5.22
N THR A 304 -14.62 45.91 -4.02
CA THR A 304 -15.73 46.59 -3.37
C THR A 304 -15.36 48.06 -3.00
N ASP A 305 -14.13 48.29 -2.52
CA ASP A 305 -13.64 49.66 -2.24
C ASP A 305 -13.59 50.50 -3.51
N ASN A 306 -13.12 49.91 -4.62
CA ASN A 306 -13.16 50.59 -5.93
C ASN A 306 -14.59 50.82 -6.41
N ALA A 307 -15.52 49.90 -6.18
CA ALA A 307 -16.93 50.06 -6.56
C ALA A 307 -17.59 51.24 -5.82
N GLU A 308 -17.25 51.44 -4.54
CA GLU A 308 -17.74 52.57 -3.78
C GLU A 308 -17.23 53.91 -4.34
N GLU A 309 -15.98 53.99 -4.75
CA GLU A 309 -15.40 55.17 -5.41
C GLU A 309 -16.11 55.43 -6.77
N PHE A 310 -16.36 54.40 -7.56
CA PHE A 310 -17.11 54.54 -8.82
C PHE A 310 -18.55 54.99 -8.57
N ARG A 311 -19.23 54.42 -7.57
CA ARG A 311 -20.56 54.83 -7.18
C ARG A 311 -20.62 56.33 -6.83
N GLN A 312 -19.68 56.81 -6.00
CA GLN A 312 -19.59 58.21 -5.63
C GLN A 312 -19.35 59.14 -6.85
N LYS A 313 -18.47 58.75 -7.76
CA LYS A 313 -18.25 59.46 -9.01
C LYS A 313 -19.51 59.53 -9.88
N GLY A 314 -20.25 58.41 -9.98
CA GLY A 314 -21.53 58.36 -10.69
C GLY A 314 -22.60 59.28 -10.08
N GLU A 315 -22.70 59.26 -8.74
CA GLU A 315 -23.64 60.15 -8.01
C GLU A 315 -23.29 61.63 -8.17
N LEU A 316 -21.97 61.98 -8.10
CA LEU A 316 -21.52 63.34 -8.34
C LEU A 316 -21.85 63.84 -9.75
N LEU A 317 -21.57 62.99 -10.76
CA LEU A 317 -21.93 63.30 -12.15
C LEU A 317 -23.45 63.49 -12.34
N THR A 318 -24.26 62.68 -11.66
CA THR A 318 -25.72 62.74 -11.73
C THR A 318 -26.25 64.01 -11.05
N THR A 319 -25.70 64.36 -9.88
CA THR A 319 -26.12 65.51 -9.10
C THR A 319 -25.74 66.83 -9.81
N PHE A 320 -24.53 66.89 -10.37
CA PHE A 320 -24.02 68.07 -11.06
C PHE A 320 -24.10 67.95 -12.59
N LEU A 321 -25.09 67.24 -13.11
CA LEU A 321 -25.22 66.94 -14.53
C LEU A 321 -25.18 68.21 -15.41
N HIS A 322 -25.69 69.29 -14.90
CA HIS A 322 -25.71 70.69 -15.57
C HIS A 322 -24.32 71.29 -15.68
N GLN A 323 -23.33 70.84 -14.91
CA GLN A 323 -21.97 71.32 -14.93
C GLN A 323 -21.04 70.41 -15.75
N VAL A 324 -21.53 69.26 -16.20
CA VAL A 324 -20.74 68.29 -16.99
C VAL A 324 -20.72 68.76 -18.45
N PRO A 325 -19.57 69.14 -19.01
CA PRO A 325 -19.49 69.54 -20.39
C PRO A 325 -19.63 68.38 -21.38
N ASN A 326 -20.14 68.69 -22.57
CA ASN A 326 -20.05 67.81 -23.72
C ASN A 326 -18.62 67.89 -24.33
N ASP A 327 -18.14 66.84 -24.95
CA ASP A 327 -16.86 66.78 -25.70
C ASP A 327 -15.60 67.00 -24.88
N GLN A 328 -15.62 66.85 -23.57
CA GLN A 328 -14.42 66.88 -22.72
C GLN A 328 -14.11 65.47 -22.15
N ASP A 329 -12.84 65.25 -21.82
CA ASP A 329 -12.35 63.96 -21.29
C ASP A 329 -12.34 63.92 -19.75
N GLN A 330 -12.61 65.06 -19.10
CA GLN A 330 -12.70 65.15 -17.65
C GLN A 330 -13.53 66.35 -17.20
N VAL A 331 -14.05 66.26 -15.98
CA VAL A 331 -14.72 67.35 -15.29
C VAL A 331 -14.22 67.45 -13.84
N ILE A 332 -14.12 68.61 -13.33
CA ILE A 332 -13.79 68.88 -11.91
C ILE A 332 -15.11 69.25 -11.24
N LEU A 333 -15.54 68.51 -10.26
CA LEU A 333 -16.74 68.74 -9.47
C LEU A 333 -16.38 68.81 -7.98
N GLU A 334 -17.21 69.54 -7.22
CA GLU A 334 -17.08 69.56 -5.77
C GLU A 334 -17.62 68.26 -5.19
N ASN A 335 -16.76 67.50 -4.49
CA ASN A 335 -17.15 66.26 -3.84
C ASN A 335 -17.79 66.58 -2.49
N TYR A 336 -19.09 66.47 -2.41
CA TYR A 336 -19.85 66.77 -1.17
C TYR A 336 -19.64 65.69 -0.06
N TYR A 337 -19.00 64.57 -0.35
CA TYR A 337 -18.59 63.58 0.68
C TYR A 337 -17.33 64.01 1.42
N THR A 338 -16.39 64.69 0.74
CA THR A 338 -15.09 65.07 1.30
C THR A 338 -14.88 66.59 1.39
N ASN A 339 -15.79 67.38 0.83
CA ASN A 339 -15.69 68.88 0.65
C ASN A 339 -14.39 69.26 -0.08
N GLN A 340 -13.91 68.44 -1.03
CA GLN A 340 -12.74 68.76 -1.86
C GLN A 340 -13.08 68.57 -3.33
N PRO A 341 -12.41 69.30 -4.25
CA PRO A 341 -12.61 69.09 -5.68
C PRO A 341 -12.10 67.70 -6.11
N ILE A 342 -12.88 67.01 -6.93
CA ILE A 342 -12.53 65.72 -7.52
C ILE A 342 -12.56 65.82 -9.06
N THR A 343 -11.54 65.27 -9.70
CA THR A 343 -11.49 65.14 -11.16
C THR A 343 -12.08 63.82 -11.57
N ILE A 344 -13.10 63.84 -12.41
CA ILE A 344 -13.79 62.63 -12.90
C ILE A 344 -13.55 62.53 -14.41
N ALA A 345 -13.03 61.39 -14.83
CA ALA A 345 -12.79 61.08 -16.26
C ALA A 345 -14.11 60.87 -17.01
N LEU A 346 -14.22 61.47 -18.19
CA LEU A 346 -15.39 61.37 -19.07
C LEU A 346 -15.00 60.75 -20.42
N ASP A 347 -15.98 60.17 -21.08
CA ASP A 347 -15.86 59.73 -22.47
C ASP A 347 -16.49 60.79 -23.37
N LYS A 348 -15.68 61.39 -24.26
CA LYS A 348 -16.13 62.47 -25.20
C LYS A 348 -17.23 62.03 -26.14
N ALA A 349 -17.32 60.70 -26.44
CA ALA A 349 -18.33 60.15 -27.31
C ALA A 349 -19.70 59.96 -26.62
N LEU A 350 -19.78 60.13 -25.29
CA LEU A 350 -20.96 59.93 -24.49
C LEU A 350 -21.53 61.26 -23.98
N THR A 351 -22.85 61.31 -23.92
CA THR A 351 -23.54 62.43 -23.27
C THR A 351 -23.25 62.45 -21.76
N PRO A 352 -23.44 63.60 -21.07
CA PRO A 352 -23.26 63.71 -19.62
C PRO A 352 -24.01 62.61 -18.85
N ASN A 353 -25.25 62.35 -19.23
CA ASN A 353 -26.05 61.29 -18.57
C ASN A 353 -25.51 59.88 -18.83
N GLN A 354 -25.00 59.60 -20.02
CA GLN A 354 -24.36 58.32 -20.34
C GLN A 354 -23.06 58.16 -19.60
N ASN A 355 -22.26 59.20 -19.43
CA ASN A 355 -21.07 59.17 -18.60
C ASN A 355 -21.39 58.87 -17.14
N ALA A 356 -22.43 59.49 -16.56
CA ALA A 356 -22.86 59.17 -15.20
C ALA A 356 -23.29 57.66 -15.07
N GLN A 357 -24.07 57.16 -16.02
CA GLN A 357 -24.49 55.75 -16.01
C GLN A 357 -23.35 54.77 -16.15
N ARG A 358 -22.26 55.13 -16.83
CA ARG A 358 -21.08 54.28 -16.98
C ARG A 358 -20.41 53.96 -15.63
N TYR A 359 -20.45 54.88 -14.68
CA TYR A 359 -19.89 54.68 -13.34
C TYR A 359 -20.71 53.81 -12.42
N PHE A 360 -21.98 53.48 -12.79
CA PHE A 360 -22.84 52.55 -12.05
C PHE A 360 -22.84 51.12 -12.64
N LYS A 361 -22.15 50.89 -13.76
CA LYS A 361 -22.00 49.57 -14.38
C LYS A 361 -20.69 48.89 -13.96
#